data_befb782b0e80003afc2cafccca017edc
#
_entry.id   befb782b0e80003afc2cafccca017edc
#
_cell.length_a   1.000
_cell.length_b   1.000
_cell.length_c   1.000
_cell.angle_alpha   90.00
_cell.angle_beta   90.00
_cell.angle_gamma   90.00
#
_symmetry.space_group_name_H-M   'P 1'
#
loop_
_entity.id
_entity.type
_entity.pdbx_description
1 polymer ?
#
loop_
_entity_poly.entity_id
_entity_poly.type
_entity_poly.pdbx_seq_one_letter_code
_entity_poly.pdbx_strand_id
1 'polypeptide(L)'
;MVYRITLKGYKKLSNESEPWSGSIIYKCLPESMLRRNTFKSDELFCNEVAFYTKIWPALSSFQDQWNLPQPFRSIPKCYLAQNDLVILKDLKEMGFVMPDRKQGLTVEQCYYVLKNLAQFHSLSLAMKCYNPEGFYDLLNIQDGINEVFFVTENEEYYRSYYTEATKNAIFMVEQELRDSTDRDKYLTKLKDFCNEDTFFQTMVDMVSPKEPLAVICHGDCWTNNLLFRYKDGQIADMYIVDFQLARYASPALDLCYLIYLCLDRQQRAEHLTSFLEYYTDELYERVVSMSGAAAFDRDTLSTMIQKEFRLSSRFGLGTALDMYPIMTCDSNEAPNVYQAKESEATQSQESVKPVHTSNEVCRKKMTDLVIELVDQGLL
;
A
#
# COMPACT_ATOMS: atom_id res chain seq x y z
N MET A 1 -15.82 -6.55 3.64
CA MET A 1 -16.26 -7.33 2.42
C MET A 1 -16.47 -6.36 1.27
N VAL A 2 -16.20 -6.78 0.02
CA VAL A 2 -16.33 -5.92 -1.17
C VAL A 2 -17.27 -6.58 -2.17
N TYR A 3 -18.26 -5.84 -2.62
CA TYR A 3 -19.26 -6.29 -3.59
C TYR A 3 -19.35 -5.33 -4.76
N ARG A 4 -19.59 -5.85 -5.96
CA ARG A 4 -20.03 -5.06 -7.10
C ARG A 4 -21.56 -5.17 -7.19
N ILE A 5 -22.25 -4.04 -7.09
CA ILE A 5 -23.71 -4.00 -7.15
C ILE A 5 -24.12 -3.32 -8.46
N THR A 6 -24.92 -4.03 -9.26
CA THR A 6 -25.51 -3.45 -10.46
C THR A 6 -26.80 -2.75 -10.11
N LEU A 7 -26.91 -1.50 -10.50
CA LEU A 7 -28.09 -0.65 -10.32
C LEU A 7 -28.83 -0.52 -11.65
N LYS A 8 -30.15 -0.60 -11.61
CA LYS A 8 -31.02 -0.34 -12.77
C LYS A 8 -32.09 0.68 -12.38
N GLY A 9 -32.37 1.60 -13.28
CA GLY A 9 -33.33 2.65 -13.02
C GLY A 9 -33.63 3.45 -14.27
N TYR A 10 -34.14 4.65 -14.09
CA TYR A 10 -34.45 5.59 -15.16
C TYR A 10 -33.73 6.92 -14.89
N LYS A 11 -33.07 7.44 -15.90
CA LYS A 11 -32.48 8.78 -15.86
C LYS A 11 -33.55 9.76 -16.32
N LYS A 12 -33.92 10.68 -15.43
CA LYS A 12 -34.89 11.71 -15.75
C LYS A 12 -34.22 12.84 -16.52
N LEU A 13 -34.52 12.96 -17.79
CA LEU A 13 -34.23 14.11 -18.64
C LEU A 13 -35.48 14.99 -18.68
N SER A 14 -35.33 16.28 -18.84
CA SER A 14 -36.37 17.32 -18.68
C SER A 14 -37.85 16.92 -18.98
N ASN A 15 -38.14 16.14 -20.02
CA ASN A 15 -39.48 15.65 -20.37
C ASN A 15 -39.56 14.15 -20.67
N GLU A 16 -38.47 13.43 -20.62
CA GLU A 16 -38.37 11.99 -20.96
C GLU A 16 -37.61 11.24 -19.89
N SER A 17 -37.86 9.95 -19.74
CA SER A 17 -37.09 9.07 -18.89
C SER A 17 -36.46 7.96 -19.71
N GLU A 18 -35.14 7.86 -19.68
CA GLU A 18 -34.39 6.81 -20.36
C GLU A 18 -33.97 5.70 -19.38
N PRO A 19 -34.06 4.43 -19.78
CA PRO A 19 -33.51 3.34 -18.97
C PRO A 19 -32.03 3.60 -18.72
N TRP A 20 -31.61 3.43 -17.46
CA TRP A 20 -30.24 3.58 -17.02
C TRP A 20 -29.79 2.34 -16.26
N SER A 21 -28.58 1.89 -16.50
CA SER A 21 -27.90 0.89 -15.67
C SER A 21 -26.46 1.33 -15.40
N GLY A 22 -25.94 0.96 -14.24
CA GLY A 22 -24.57 1.21 -13.85
C GLY A 22 -24.21 0.33 -12.67
N SER A 23 -22.94 0.35 -12.27
CA SER A 23 -22.46 -0.39 -11.11
C SER A 23 -21.71 0.49 -10.12
N ILE A 24 -21.72 0.04 -8.87
CA ILE A 24 -20.96 0.62 -7.77
C ILE A 24 -20.17 -0.46 -7.07
N ILE A 25 -19.09 -0.05 -6.41
CA ILE A 25 -18.38 -0.87 -5.44
C ILE A 25 -18.93 -0.56 -4.05
N TYR A 26 -19.40 -1.60 -3.40
CA TYR A 26 -19.95 -1.57 -2.05
C TYR A 26 -19.00 -2.30 -1.11
N LYS A 27 -18.40 -1.57 -0.18
CA LYS A 27 -17.54 -2.13 0.88
C LYS A 27 -18.30 -2.07 2.20
N CYS A 28 -18.30 -3.15 2.95
CA CYS A 28 -18.88 -3.19 4.28
C CYS A 28 -18.05 -4.06 5.23
N LEU A 29 -18.22 -3.83 6.51
CA LEU A 29 -17.61 -4.65 7.56
C LEU A 29 -18.08 -6.12 7.45
N PRO A 30 -17.22 -7.10 7.80
CA PRO A 30 -17.64 -8.49 7.97
C PRO A 30 -18.68 -8.61 9.08
N GLU A 31 -19.65 -9.52 8.94
CA GLU A 31 -20.64 -9.79 10.01
C GLU A 31 -20.00 -10.49 11.22
N SER A 32 -19.01 -11.36 10.98
CA SER A 32 -18.34 -12.11 12.04
C SER A 32 -17.46 -11.20 12.90
N MET A 33 -17.77 -11.10 14.20
CA MET A 33 -16.97 -10.38 15.18
C MET A 33 -15.57 -10.96 15.34
N LEU A 34 -15.44 -12.30 15.32
CA LEU A 34 -14.14 -12.96 15.36
C LEU A 34 -13.24 -12.45 14.23
N ARG A 35 -13.80 -12.37 13.02
CA ARG A 35 -13.09 -11.90 11.84
C ARG A 35 -12.73 -10.41 11.93
N ARG A 36 -13.62 -9.57 12.45
CA ARG A 36 -13.33 -8.15 12.69
C ARG A 36 -12.13 -7.98 13.61
N ASN A 37 -12.14 -8.67 14.75
CA ASN A 37 -11.07 -8.60 15.74
C ASN A 37 -9.74 -9.13 15.17
N THR A 38 -9.80 -10.28 14.48
CA THR A 38 -8.64 -10.96 13.89
C THR A 38 -7.85 -10.06 12.93
N PHE A 39 -8.54 -9.30 12.09
CA PHE A 39 -7.93 -8.48 11.04
C PHE A 39 -8.01 -6.99 11.31
N LYS A 40 -8.31 -6.58 12.52
CA LYS A 40 -8.49 -5.15 12.85
C LYS A 40 -9.43 -4.45 11.85
N SER A 41 -10.50 -5.18 11.45
CA SER A 41 -11.37 -4.71 10.34
C SER A 41 -12.10 -3.42 10.68
N ASP A 42 -12.41 -3.19 11.94
CA ASP A 42 -13.09 -1.97 12.37
C ASP A 42 -12.13 -0.76 12.24
N GLU A 43 -10.88 -0.91 12.70
CA GLU A 43 -9.85 0.13 12.61
C GLU A 43 -9.48 0.44 11.15
N LEU A 44 -9.29 -0.60 10.32
CA LEU A 44 -9.04 -0.45 8.88
C LEU A 44 -10.20 0.26 8.18
N PHE A 45 -11.43 -0.07 8.55
CA PHE A 45 -12.61 0.54 7.96
C PHE A 45 -12.76 1.99 8.37
N CYS A 46 -12.52 2.30 9.65
CA CYS A 46 -12.48 3.68 10.15
C CYS A 46 -11.44 4.52 9.41
N ASN A 47 -10.26 3.94 9.14
CA ASN A 47 -9.21 4.60 8.36
C ASN A 47 -9.67 4.95 6.94
N GLU A 48 -10.30 4.01 6.23
CA GLU A 48 -10.80 4.25 4.88
C GLU A 48 -11.93 5.30 4.87
N VAL A 49 -12.83 5.25 5.85
CA VAL A 49 -13.88 6.27 6.03
C VAL A 49 -13.28 7.64 6.30
N ALA A 50 -12.30 7.74 7.22
CA ALA A 50 -11.59 8.98 7.52
C ALA A 50 -10.88 9.53 6.29
N PHE A 51 -10.24 8.67 5.50
CA PHE A 51 -9.61 9.08 4.26
C PHE A 51 -10.60 9.74 3.30
N TYR A 52 -11.73 9.10 3.01
CA TYR A 52 -12.71 9.62 2.05
C TYR A 52 -13.52 10.81 2.56
N THR A 53 -13.73 10.93 3.87
CA THR A 53 -14.59 11.99 4.44
C THR A 53 -13.83 13.21 4.94
N LYS A 54 -12.55 13.05 5.31
CA LYS A 54 -11.75 14.11 5.94
C LYS A 54 -10.49 14.41 5.14
N ILE A 55 -9.64 13.41 4.92
CA ILE A 55 -8.30 13.59 4.36
C ILE A 55 -8.35 13.98 2.89
N TRP A 56 -8.98 13.15 2.06
CA TRP A 56 -9.04 13.41 0.63
C TRP A 56 -9.79 14.70 0.26
N PRO A 57 -10.94 15.04 0.87
CA PRO A 57 -11.58 16.31 0.62
C PRO A 57 -10.70 17.53 0.95
N ALA A 58 -9.96 17.50 2.07
CA ALA A 58 -9.07 18.59 2.45
C ALA A 58 -7.90 18.74 1.45
N LEU A 59 -7.22 17.64 1.11
CA LEU A 59 -6.11 17.65 0.14
C LEU A 59 -6.58 18.05 -1.27
N SER A 60 -7.74 17.56 -1.70
CA SER A 60 -8.31 17.93 -3.00
C SER A 60 -8.69 19.41 -3.04
N SER A 61 -9.33 19.92 -1.98
CA SER A 61 -9.68 21.34 -1.87
C SER A 61 -8.43 22.24 -1.84
N PHE A 62 -7.39 21.82 -1.13
CA PHE A 62 -6.11 22.52 -1.15
C PHE A 62 -5.52 22.58 -2.57
N GLN A 63 -5.47 21.44 -3.28
CA GLN A 63 -4.97 21.39 -4.65
C GLN A 63 -5.76 22.30 -5.61
N ASP A 64 -7.09 22.35 -5.47
CA ASP A 64 -7.97 23.10 -6.37
C ASP A 64 -7.77 24.62 -6.31
N GLN A 65 -7.11 25.13 -5.27
CA GLN A 65 -6.76 26.56 -5.16
C GLN A 65 -5.67 26.99 -6.16
N TRP A 66 -4.90 26.04 -6.73
CA TRP A 66 -3.70 26.32 -7.51
C TRP A 66 -3.88 26.28 -9.02
N ASN A 67 -5.08 25.98 -9.52
CA ASN A 67 -5.39 25.92 -10.96
C ASN A 67 -4.39 25.11 -11.78
N LEU A 68 -3.96 23.94 -11.25
CA LEU A 68 -3.00 23.08 -11.91
C LEU A 68 -3.54 22.58 -13.26
N PRO A 69 -2.72 22.53 -14.33
CA PRO A 69 -3.16 22.03 -15.64
C PRO A 69 -3.65 20.58 -15.58
N GLN A 70 -3.04 19.76 -14.71
CA GLN A 70 -3.38 18.37 -14.49
C GLN A 70 -3.40 18.07 -13.00
N PRO A 71 -4.49 18.38 -12.29
CA PRO A 71 -4.61 18.03 -10.89
C PRO A 71 -4.68 16.53 -10.68
N PHE A 72 -4.16 16.05 -9.56
CA PHE A 72 -4.26 14.64 -9.18
C PHE A 72 -5.72 14.25 -8.96
N ARG A 73 -6.18 13.18 -9.64
CA ARG A 73 -7.56 12.70 -9.59
C ARG A 73 -7.65 11.17 -9.59
N SER A 74 -6.55 10.48 -9.36
CA SER A 74 -6.45 9.02 -9.46
C SER A 74 -7.01 8.29 -8.21
N ILE A 75 -8.03 8.87 -7.58
CA ILE A 75 -8.78 8.29 -6.46
C ILE A 75 -10.25 8.14 -6.90
N PRO A 76 -10.87 6.95 -6.72
CA PRO A 76 -12.26 6.76 -7.12
C PRO A 76 -13.21 7.71 -6.40
N LYS A 77 -14.22 8.18 -7.12
CA LYS A 77 -15.28 8.99 -6.49
C LYS A 77 -15.95 8.17 -5.41
N CYS A 78 -15.93 8.70 -4.19
CA CYS A 78 -16.74 8.21 -3.09
C CYS A 78 -18.14 8.84 -3.15
N TYR A 79 -19.17 8.00 -3.13
CA TYR A 79 -20.56 8.45 -3.09
C TYR A 79 -21.09 8.53 -1.65
N LEU A 80 -20.61 7.63 -0.80
CA LEU A 80 -20.93 7.57 0.61
C LEU A 80 -19.80 6.87 1.36
N ALA A 81 -19.40 7.40 2.49
CA ALA A 81 -18.54 6.71 3.46
C ALA A 81 -19.05 7.03 4.87
N GLN A 82 -19.32 6.00 5.64
CA GLN A 82 -19.78 6.06 7.02
C GLN A 82 -19.30 4.81 7.77
N ASN A 83 -19.57 4.73 9.08
CA ASN A 83 -18.92 3.78 9.99
C ASN A 83 -18.83 2.32 9.56
N ASP A 84 -19.76 1.83 8.75
CA ASP A 84 -19.85 0.42 8.34
C ASP A 84 -19.97 0.22 6.83
N LEU A 85 -19.92 1.31 6.07
CA LEU A 85 -20.24 1.32 4.64
C LEU A 85 -19.42 2.34 3.87
N VAL A 86 -18.76 1.90 2.79
CA VAL A 86 -18.13 2.77 1.78
C VAL A 86 -18.67 2.40 0.39
N ILE A 87 -19.19 3.38 -0.33
CA ILE A 87 -19.72 3.23 -1.70
C ILE A 87 -18.85 4.04 -2.65
N LEU A 88 -18.19 3.34 -3.57
CA LEU A 88 -17.29 3.93 -4.55
C LEU A 88 -17.80 3.74 -5.97
N LYS A 89 -17.34 4.61 -6.87
CA LYS A 89 -17.53 4.44 -8.31
C LYS A 89 -16.86 3.15 -8.79
N ASP A 90 -17.58 2.32 -9.54
CA ASP A 90 -17.00 1.15 -10.20
C ASP A 90 -16.18 1.59 -11.43
N LEU A 91 -14.87 1.41 -11.34
CA LEU A 91 -13.93 1.78 -12.39
C LEU A 91 -13.92 0.77 -13.55
N LYS A 92 -14.45 -0.45 -13.35
CA LYS A 92 -14.52 -1.46 -14.41
C LYS A 92 -15.37 -1.00 -15.58
N GLU A 93 -16.46 -0.27 -15.33
CA GLU A 93 -17.30 0.30 -16.39
C GLU A 93 -16.57 1.34 -17.27
N MET A 94 -15.49 1.91 -16.71
CA MET A 94 -14.63 2.85 -17.44
C MET A 94 -13.45 2.17 -18.16
N GLY A 95 -13.40 0.82 -18.13
CA GLY A 95 -12.35 0.03 -18.75
C GLY A 95 -11.07 -0.12 -17.94
N PHE A 96 -11.09 0.16 -16.62
CA PHE A 96 -9.94 -0.07 -15.76
C PHE A 96 -9.84 -1.53 -15.35
N VAL A 97 -8.62 -2.06 -15.34
CA VAL A 97 -8.28 -3.43 -15.00
C VAL A 97 -7.10 -3.47 -14.03
N MET A 98 -7.08 -4.47 -13.17
CA MET A 98 -5.93 -4.77 -12.29
C MET A 98 -4.86 -5.54 -13.06
N PRO A 99 -3.56 -5.33 -12.78
CA PRO A 99 -2.50 -6.21 -13.25
C PRO A 99 -2.63 -7.61 -12.65
N ASP A 100 -1.98 -8.58 -13.29
CA ASP A 100 -1.86 -9.91 -12.70
C ASP A 100 -0.88 -9.87 -11.51
N ARG A 101 -1.37 -10.12 -10.30
CA ARG A 101 -0.58 -10.10 -9.07
C ARG A 101 0.63 -11.04 -9.08
N LYS A 102 0.56 -12.15 -9.86
CA LYS A 102 1.65 -13.12 -9.96
C LYS A 102 2.78 -12.64 -10.85
N GLN A 103 2.46 -11.85 -11.87
CA GLN A 103 3.44 -11.28 -12.80
C GLN A 103 4.08 -10.00 -12.25
N GLY A 104 3.40 -9.29 -11.36
CA GLY A 104 3.83 -7.98 -10.89
C GLY A 104 3.56 -6.87 -11.92
N LEU A 105 4.36 -5.81 -11.88
CA LEU A 105 4.24 -4.66 -12.77
C LEU A 105 5.33 -4.67 -13.87
N THR A 106 4.99 -4.16 -15.04
CA THR A 106 5.99 -3.77 -16.02
C THR A 106 6.72 -2.49 -15.59
N VAL A 107 7.89 -2.23 -16.16
CA VAL A 107 8.65 -0.99 -15.94
C VAL A 107 7.79 0.25 -16.27
N GLU A 108 7.04 0.22 -17.39
CA GLU A 108 6.14 1.29 -17.77
C GLU A 108 5.04 1.52 -16.73
N GLN A 109 4.38 0.45 -16.28
CA GLN A 109 3.36 0.55 -15.23
C GLN A 109 3.95 1.15 -13.94
N CYS A 110 5.18 0.74 -13.55
CA CYS A 110 5.85 1.27 -12.38
C CYS A 110 6.06 2.79 -12.47
N TYR A 111 6.51 3.33 -13.60
CA TYR A 111 6.63 4.78 -13.81
C TYR A 111 5.28 5.49 -13.66
N TYR A 112 4.19 4.93 -14.19
CA TYR A 112 2.86 5.50 -13.99
C TYR A 112 2.43 5.51 -12.52
N VAL A 113 2.73 4.44 -11.77
CA VAL A 113 2.44 4.40 -10.32
C VAL A 113 3.28 5.43 -9.57
N LEU A 114 4.59 5.49 -9.83
CA LEU A 114 5.49 6.46 -9.20
C LEU A 114 5.06 7.90 -9.43
N LYS A 115 4.63 8.23 -10.66
CA LYS A 115 4.05 9.54 -10.96
C LYS A 115 2.83 9.84 -10.10
N ASN A 116 1.90 8.89 -10.00
CA ASN A 116 0.67 9.08 -9.23
C ASN A 116 0.94 9.14 -7.71
N LEU A 117 1.87 8.35 -7.19
CA LEU A 117 2.31 8.45 -5.79
C LEU A 117 2.99 9.79 -5.52
N ALA A 118 3.88 10.26 -6.40
CA ALA A 118 4.52 11.57 -6.28
C ALA A 118 3.49 12.70 -6.25
N GLN A 119 2.50 12.65 -7.14
CA GLN A 119 1.40 13.62 -7.16
C GLN A 119 0.55 13.56 -5.88
N PHE A 120 0.25 12.38 -5.38
CA PHE A 120 -0.49 12.21 -4.12
C PHE A 120 0.31 12.72 -2.91
N HIS A 121 1.56 12.30 -2.77
CA HIS A 121 2.44 12.72 -1.66
C HIS A 121 2.75 14.22 -1.69
N SER A 122 2.81 14.82 -2.90
CA SER A 122 3.05 16.26 -3.05
C SER A 122 1.98 17.12 -2.41
N LEU A 123 0.73 16.62 -2.30
CA LEU A 123 -0.36 17.34 -1.65
C LEU A 123 -0.05 17.59 -0.16
N SER A 124 0.47 16.57 0.53
CA SER A 124 0.88 16.67 1.93
C SER A 124 2.05 17.64 2.10
N LEU A 125 3.11 17.50 1.29
CA LEU A 125 4.29 18.35 1.38
C LEU A 125 3.99 19.80 1.03
N ALA A 126 3.24 20.04 -0.03
CA ALA A 126 2.86 21.40 -0.42
C ALA A 126 1.95 22.05 0.63
N MET A 127 0.98 21.30 1.18
CA MET A 127 0.12 21.82 2.25
C MET A 127 0.92 22.15 3.52
N LYS A 128 1.89 21.28 3.91
CA LYS A 128 2.82 21.58 5.03
C LYS A 128 3.64 22.83 4.79
N CYS A 129 4.13 23.05 3.57
CA CYS A 129 4.92 24.26 3.24
C CYS A 129 4.07 25.52 3.25
N TYR A 130 2.84 25.46 2.74
CA TYR A 130 1.97 26.62 2.55
C TYR A 130 1.14 26.96 3.78
N ASN A 131 0.59 25.94 4.44
CA ASN A 131 -0.27 26.09 5.62
C ASN A 131 0.02 24.95 6.63
N PRO A 132 1.16 25.00 7.34
CA PRO A 132 1.54 23.96 8.29
C PRO A 132 0.52 23.75 9.41
N GLU A 133 -0.06 24.82 9.96
CA GLU A 133 -1.08 24.72 11.01
C GLU A 133 -2.30 23.92 10.51
N GLY A 134 -2.87 24.29 9.38
CA GLY A 134 -4.00 23.55 8.80
C GLY A 134 -3.69 22.12 8.39
N PHE A 135 -2.43 21.83 8.03
CA PHE A 135 -2.01 20.46 7.74
C PHE A 135 -1.96 19.61 9.03
N TYR A 136 -1.36 20.12 10.10
CA TYR A 136 -1.29 19.38 11.37
C TYR A 136 -2.65 19.29 12.06
N ASP A 137 -3.52 20.29 11.91
CA ASP A 137 -4.92 20.19 12.34
C ASP A 137 -5.66 19.04 11.61
N LEU A 138 -5.41 18.90 10.30
CA LEU A 138 -5.97 17.79 9.52
C LEU A 138 -5.47 16.42 10.01
N LEU A 139 -4.20 16.29 10.35
CA LEU A 139 -3.64 15.04 10.89
C LEU A 139 -4.19 14.69 12.29
N ASN A 140 -4.41 15.71 13.11
CA ASN A 140 -4.89 15.55 14.49
C ASN A 140 -6.42 15.55 14.59
N ILE A 141 -7.13 15.52 13.45
CA ILE A 141 -8.59 15.52 13.47
C ILE A 141 -9.11 14.27 14.18
N GLN A 142 -10.12 14.46 15.03
CA GLN A 142 -10.76 13.34 15.70
C GLN A 142 -11.25 12.30 14.66
N ASP A 143 -11.05 11.01 14.94
CA ASP A 143 -11.33 9.90 14.03
C ASP A 143 -10.65 10.09 12.66
N GLY A 144 -9.40 10.57 12.67
CA GLY A 144 -8.54 10.68 11.49
C GLY A 144 -7.91 9.34 11.10
N ILE A 145 -6.95 9.40 10.16
CA ILE A 145 -6.17 8.22 9.78
C ILE A 145 -5.11 7.91 10.84
N ASN A 146 -4.87 6.60 11.07
CA ASN A 146 -3.87 6.12 12.01
C ASN A 146 -3.11 4.92 11.45
N GLU A 147 -1.91 4.65 11.98
CA GLU A 147 -1.29 3.33 11.81
C GLU A 147 -2.14 2.28 12.51
N VAL A 148 -2.46 1.19 11.81
CA VAL A 148 -3.39 0.15 12.33
C VAL A 148 -2.65 -1.08 12.82
N PHE A 149 -1.60 -1.51 12.13
CA PHE A 149 -0.94 -2.79 12.43
C PHE A 149 0.29 -2.63 13.32
N PHE A 150 1.23 -1.79 12.91
CA PHE A 150 2.52 -1.66 13.59
C PHE A 150 2.49 -0.59 14.68
N VAL A 151 1.68 -0.83 15.69
CA VAL A 151 1.66 -0.06 16.93
C VAL A 151 2.06 -0.96 18.09
N THR A 152 2.75 -0.42 19.08
CA THR A 152 3.33 -1.21 20.20
C THR A 152 2.27 -2.04 20.93
N GLU A 153 1.04 -1.53 21.04
CA GLU A 153 -0.09 -2.20 21.68
C GLU A 153 -0.52 -3.49 20.96
N ASN A 154 -0.17 -3.62 19.69
CA ASN A 154 -0.48 -4.80 18.88
C ASN A 154 0.62 -5.88 18.92
N GLU A 155 1.78 -5.61 19.53
CA GLU A 155 2.92 -6.54 19.51
C GLU A 155 2.55 -7.93 20.02
N GLU A 156 1.95 -8.03 21.20
CA GLU A 156 1.58 -9.32 21.79
C GLU A 156 0.56 -10.06 20.92
N TYR A 157 -0.38 -9.31 20.32
CA TYR A 157 -1.41 -9.88 19.44
C TYR A 157 -0.83 -10.48 18.17
N TYR A 158 0.12 -9.79 17.51
CA TYR A 158 0.74 -10.26 16.25
C TYR A 158 2.02 -11.06 16.46
N ARG A 159 2.54 -11.22 17.67
CA ARG A 159 3.78 -11.94 17.94
C ARG A 159 3.78 -13.35 17.32
N SER A 160 2.75 -14.15 17.60
CA SER A 160 2.62 -15.51 17.06
C SER A 160 2.55 -15.51 15.52
N TYR A 161 1.82 -14.56 14.96
CA TYR A 161 1.69 -14.42 13.51
C TYR A 161 3.04 -14.16 12.84
N TYR A 162 3.77 -13.15 13.30
CA TYR A 162 5.07 -12.80 12.70
C TYR A 162 6.16 -13.81 13.04
N THR A 163 6.09 -14.50 14.18
CA THR A 163 6.97 -15.64 14.46
C THR A 163 6.82 -16.73 13.40
N GLU A 164 5.63 -17.05 12.97
CA GLU A 164 5.40 -18.04 11.92
C GLU A 164 5.78 -17.51 10.52
N ALA A 165 5.47 -16.24 10.22
CA ALA A 165 5.84 -15.63 8.94
C ALA A 165 7.37 -15.56 8.77
N THR A 166 8.11 -15.17 9.79
CA THR A 166 9.58 -15.12 9.79
C THR A 166 10.19 -16.52 9.66
N LYS A 167 9.69 -17.52 10.38
CA LYS A 167 10.12 -18.92 10.22
C LYS A 167 9.90 -19.43 8.81
N ASN A 168 8.74 -19.11 8.21
CA ASN A 168 8.44 -19.50 6.83
C ASN A 168 9.43 -18.84 5.83
N ALA A 169 9.74 -17.56 6.00
CA ALA A 169 10.72 -16.87 5.15
C ALA A 169 12.12 -17.48 5.29
N ILE A 170 12.58 -17.73 6.52
CA ILE A 170 13.88 -18.40 6.77
C ILE A 170 13.91 -19.77 6.10
N PHE A 171 12.85 -20.56 6.25
CA PHE A 171 12.74 -21.87 5.61
C PHE A 171 12.82 -21.77 4.07
N MET A 172 12.10 -20.81 3.45
CA MET A 172 12.14 -20.60 2.01
C MET A 172 13.55 -20.28 1.50
N VAL A 173 14.25 -19.37 2.15
CA VAL A 173 15.61 -18.98 1.79
C VAL A 173 16.59 -20.15 2.03
N GLU A 174 16.42 -20.89 3.12
CA GLU A 174 17.23 -22.06 3.44
C GLU A 174 17.10 -23.17 2.38
N GLN A 175 15.88 -23.41 1.90
CA GLN A 175 15.64 -24.39 0.83
C GLN A 175 16.23 -23.95 -0.50
N GLU A 176 16.08 -22.68 -0.88
CA GLU A 176 16.57 -22.16 -2.16
C GLU A 176 18.10 -22.09 -2.21
N LEU A 177 18.75 -21.78 -1.09
CA LEU A 177 20.21 -21.66 -0.99
C LEU A 177 20.88 -22.94 -0.48
N ARG A 178 20.23 -24.09 -0.50
CA ARG A 178 20.74 -25.34 0.07
C ARG A 178 22.18 -25.66 -0.37
N ASP A 179 22.45 -25.49 -1.66
CA ASP A 179 23.72 -25.84 -2.28
C ASP A 179 24.64 -24.61 -2.52
N SER A 180 24.25 -23.44 -1.99
CA SER A 180 25.03 -22.20 -2.13
C SER A 180 26.14 -22.11 -1.08
N THR A 181 27.33 -21.71 -1.51
CA THR A 181 28.47 -21.43 -0.62
C THR A 181 28.25 -20.21 0.28
N ASP A 182 27.41 -19.28 -0.17
CA ASP A 182 27.11 -18.02 0.54
C ASP A 182 25.86 -18.12 1.43
N ARG A 183 25.28 -19.32 1.55
CA ARG A 183 24.05 -19.60 2.30
C ARG A 183 24.06 -18.98 3.70
N ASP A 184 25.14 -19.22 4.45
CA ASP A 184 25.23 -18.79 5.84
C ASP A 184 25.31 -17.26 5.96
N LYS A 185 25.94 -16.58 5.01
CA LYS A 185 25.96 -15.10 4.93
C LYS A 185 24.54 -14.52 4.90
N TYR A 186 23.70 -15.04 4.00
CA TYR A 186 22.33 -14.53 3.81
C TYR A 186 21.41 -14.96 4.94
N LEU A 187 21.49 -16.20 5.41
CA LEU A 187 20.65 -16.70 6.49
C LEU A 187 20.95 -16.02 7.82
N THR A 188 22.22 -15.72 8.14
CA THR A 188 22.57 -14.99 9.37
C THR A 188 21.88 -13.63 9.38
N LYS A 189 21.99 -12.87 8.31
CA LYS A 189 21.39 -11.54 8.18
C LYS A 189 19.85 -11.57 8.23
N LEU A 190 19.24 -12.55 7.54
CA LEU A 190 17.79 -12.73 7.61
C LEU A 190 17.34 -13.09 9.03
N LYS A 191 18.03 -14.00 9.71
CA LYS A 191 17.70 -14.40 11.09
C LYS A 191 17.87 -13.25 12.08
N ASP A 192 18.89 -12.40 11.90
CA ASP A 192 19.09 -11.20 12.71
C ASP A 192 17.90 -10.22 12.56
N PHE A 193 17.44 -10.00 11.32
CA PHE A 193 16.25 -9.16 11.07
C PHE A 193 14.96 -9.80 11.59
N CYS A 194 14.80 -11.10 11.40
CA CYS A 194 13.63 -11.88 11.82
C CYS A 194 13.69 -12.29 13.30
N ASN A 195 14.53 -11.66 14.12
CA ASN A 195 14.60 -11.94 15.54
C ASN A 195 13.26 -11.65 16.22
N GLU A 196 12.71 -12.66 16.92
CA GLU A 196 11.38 -12.62 17.53
C GLU A 196 11.19 -11.48 18.52
N ASP A 197 12.26 -11.10 19.24
CA ASP A 197 12.21 -10.08 20.29
C ASP A 197 12.28 -8.64 19.73
N THR A 198 12.77 -8.46 18.50
CA THR A 198 13.04 -7.13 17.93
C THR A 198 12.32 -6.81 16.63
N PHE A 199 11.83 -7.83 15.93
CA PHE A 199 11.20 -7.65 14.60
C PHE A 199 10.02 -6.68 14.64
N PHE A 200 9.07 -6.93 15.55
CA PHE A 200 7.84 -6.13 15.59
C PHE A 200 8.14 -4.66 15.93
N GLN A 201 8.97 -4.41 16.93
CA GLN A 201 9.38 -3.05 17.30
C GLN A 201 10.15 -2.37 16.16
N THR A 202 10.97 -3.11 15.41
CA THR A 202 11.65 -2.59 14.22
C THR A 202 10.63 -2.11 13.17
N MET A 203 9.55 -2.85 12.97
CA MET A 203 8.47 -2.43 12.05
C MET A 203 7.73 -1.19 12.59
N VAL A 204 7.43 -1.13 13.89
CA VAL A 204 6.83 0.05 14.56
C VAL A 204 7.69 1.30 14.34
N ASP A 205 9.01 1.18 14.56
CA ASP A 205 9.93 2.30 14.40
C ASP A 205 10.02 2.79 12.94
N MET A 206 9.89 1.87 11.97
CA MET A 206 9.92 2.22 10.54
C MET A 206 8.66 2.95 10.08
N VAL A 207 7.48 2.61 10.59
CA VAL A 207 6.23 3.29 10.20
C VAL A 207 6.03 4.63 10.92
N SER A 208 6.82 4.93 11.95
CA SER A 208 6.78 6.21 12.64
C SER A 208 7.12 7.37 11.69
N PRO A 209 6.42 8.50 11.76
CA PRO A 209 6.67 9.63 10.88
C PRO A 209 8.12 10.12 10.94
N LYS A 210 8.71 10.39 9.79
CA LYS A 210 10.09 10.92 9.64
C LYS A 210 10.03 12.30 9.03
N GLU A 211 10.03 13.30 9.88
CA GLU A 211 10.10 14.70 9.42
C GLU A 211 11.50 15.03 8.85
N PRO A 212 11.56 15.92 7.88
CA PRO A 212 10.48 16.75 7.30
C PRO A 212 9.75 16.10 6.10
N LEU A 213 10.11 14.88 5.70
CA LEU A 213 9.56 14.23 4.50
C LEU A 213 8.25 13.47 4.71
N ALA A 214 7.79 13.30 5.96
CA ALA A 214 6.57 12.56 6.23
C ALA A 214 5.37 13.12 5.44
N VAL A 215 4.57 12.22 4.86
CA VAL A 215 3.40 12.51 4.02
C VAL A 215 2.25 11.58 4.41
N ILE A 216 1.07 11.87 3.91
CA ILE A 216 -0.02 10.89 3.93
C ILE A 216 0.28 9.86 2.85
N CYS A 217 0.65 8.64 3.28
CA CYS A 217 0.92 7.49 2.44
C CYS A 217 -0.36 6.72 2.11
N HIS A 218 -0.34 5.96 1.02
CA HIS A 218 -1.38 4.99 0.71
C HIS A 218 -1.34 3.79 1.67
N GLY A 219 -0.14 3.28 1.96
CA GLY A 219 0.13 2.23 2.92
C GLY A 219 -0.03 0.79 2.40
N ASP A 220 -0.68 0.59 1.25
CA ASP A 220 -0.93 -0.74 0.65
C ASP A 220 -0.79 -0.70 -0.89
N CYS A 221 0.32 -0.15 -1.38
CA CYS A 221 0.52 0.12 -2.80
C CYS A 221 1.05 -1.11 -3.56
N TRP A 222 0.17 -2.08 -3.87
CA TRP A 222 0.49 -3.29 -4.63
C TRP A 222 -0.48 -3.52 -5.79
N THR A 223 -0.21 -4.51 -6.62
CA THR A 223 -0.93 -4.79 -7.88
C THR A 223 -2.46 -4.78 -7.77
N ASN A 224 -3.03 -5.32 -6.68
CA ASN A 224 -4.49 -5.40 -6.53
C ASN A 224 -5.15 -4.06 -6.23
N ASN A 225 -4.37 -3.07 -5.78
CA ASN A 225 -4.86 -1.73 -5.46
C ASN A 225 -4.54 -0.71 -6.57
N LEU A 226 -4.01 -1.18 -7.71
CA LEU A 226 -3.62 -0.38 -8.87
C LEU A 226 -4.46 -0.78 -10.07
N LEU A 227 -5.25 0.14 -10.61
CA LEU A 227 -6.08 -0.12 -11.77
C LEU A 227 -5.61 0.73 -12.95
N PHE A 228 -5.39 0.10 -14.10
CA PHE A 228 -4.93 0.75 -15.32
C PHE A 228 -5.99 0.70 -16.40
N ARG A 229 -6.07 1.77 -17.19
CA ARG A 229 -6.84 1.82 -18.42
C ARG A 229 -5.91 1.99 -19.60
N TYR A 230 -6.11 1.16 -20.61
CA TYR A 230 -5.31 1.17 -21.83
C TYR A 230 -6.11 1.76 -22.98
N LYS A 231 -5.42 2.49 -23.85
CA LYS A 231 -5.91 2.97 -25.13
C LYS A 231 -4.82 2.71 -26.18
N ASP A 232 -5.20 2.02 -27.24
CA ASP A 232 -4.27 1.67 -28.35
C ASP A 232 -3.01 0.92 -27.86
N GLY A 233 -3.16 0.09 -26.81
CA GLY A 233 -2.08 -0.69 -26.19
C GLY A 233 -1.18 0.07 -25.23
N GLN A 234 -1.38 1.38 -25.05
CA GLN A 234 -0.62 2.23 -24.11
C GLN A 234 -1.44 2.53 -22.86
N ILE A 235 -0.78 2.77 -21.73
CA ILE A 235 -1.44 3.21 -20.51
C ILE A 235 -1.95 4.63 -20.73
N ALA A 236 -3.27 4.78 -20.65
CA ALA A 236 -3.93 6.08 -20.79
C ALA A 236 -4.21 6.75 -19.44
N ASP A 237 -4.43 5.95 -18.39
CA ASP A 237 -4.84 6.46 -17.09
C ASP A 237 -4.70 5.36 -16.03
N MET A 238 -4.66 5.76 -14.74
CA MET A 238 -4.68 4.82 -13.63
C MET A 238 -5.44 5.37 -12.42
N TYR A 239 -5.87 4.45 -11.55
CA TYR A 239 -6.45 4.75 -10.25
C TYR A 239 -5.75 3.94 -9.16
N ILE A 240 -5.67 4.54 -7.97
CA ILE A 240 -5.23 3.89 -6.73
C ILE A 240 -6.49 3.71 -5.86
N VAL A 241 -6.67 2.52 -5.30
CA VAL A 241 -7.85 2.16 -4.50
C VAL A 241 -7.45 1.53 -3.18
N ASP A 242 -8.39 1.48 -2.23
CA ASP A 242 -8.22 0.81 -0.94
C ASP A 242 -7.28 1.55 0.03
N PHE A 243 -7.76 2.67 0.57
CA PHE A 243 -7.01 3.53 1.50
C PHE A 243 -7.14 3.11 2.98
N GLN A 244 -7.49 1.86 3.25
CA GLN A 244 -7.66 1.33 4.60
C GLN A 244 -6.37 1.35 5.44
N LEU A 245 -5.19 1.34 4.80
CA LEU A 245 -3.87 1.42 5.43
C LEU A 245 -3.21 2.80 5.28
N ALA A 246 -4.00 3.82 4.88
CA ALA A 246 -3.48 5.18 4.81
C ALA A 246 -2.91 5.61 6.17
N ARG A 247 -1.70 6.20 6.15
CA ARG A 247 -0.96 6.59 7.36
C ARG A 247 -0.12 7.84 7.10
N TYR A 248 0.26 8.52 8.16
CA TYR A 248 1.24 9.59 8.08
C TYR A 248 2.63 9.04 8.38
N ALA A 249 3.50 8.95 7.35
CA ALA A 249 4.82 8.33 7.47
C ALA A 249 5.76 8.81 6.35
N SER A 250 7.00 8.29 6.31
CA SER A 250 7.92 8.52 5.20
C SER A 250 7.33 8.02 3.87
N PRO A 251 7.38 8.80 2.78
CA PRO A 251 6.95 8.35 1.45
C PRO A 251 7.73 7.11 0.95
N ALA A 252 8.92 6.90 1.52
CA ALA A 252 9.74 5.75 1.20
C ALA A 252 9.07 4.41 1.57
N LEU A 253 8.10 4.40 2.48
CA LEU A 253 7.35 3.17 2.81
C LEU A 253 6.50 2.72 1.61
N ASP A 254 5.76 3.65 0.97
CA ASP A 254 5.00 3.33 -0.24
C ASP A 254 5.92 2.94 -1.40
N LEU A 255 7.07 3.61 -1.54
CA LEU A 255 8.08 3.27 -2.56
C LEU A 255 8.66 1.88 -2.34
N CYS A 256 9.04 1.53 -1.10
CA CYS A 256 9.55 0.20 -0.75
C CYS A 256 8.49 -0.87 -0.97
N TYR A 257 7.26 -0.61 -0.55
CA TYR A 257 6.13 -1.51 -0.76
C TYR A 257 5.93 -1.80 -2.26
N LEU A 258 5.81 -0.76 -3.09
CA LEU A 258 5.66 -0.87 -4.53
C LEU A 258 6.84 -1.62 -5.18
N ILE A 259 8.06 -1.15 -4.95
CA ILE A 259 9.24 -1.60 -5.66
C ILE A 259 9.63 -3.03 -5.29
N TYR A 260 9.62 -3.37 -3.99
CA TYR A 260 10.01 -4.71 -3.57
C TYR A 260 8.90 -5.74 -3.80
N LEU A 261 7.63 -5.39 -3.70
CA LEU A 261 6.56 -6.36 -3.90
C LEU A 261 6.20 -6.55 -5.38
N CYS A 262 6.16 -5.47 -6.16
CA CYS A 262 5.60 -5.51 -7.50
C CYS A 262 6.60 -5.69 -8.63
N LEU A 263 7.91 -5.55 -8.37
CA LEU A 263 8.97 -5.71 -9.37
C LEU A 263 9.83 -6.93 -9.08
N ASP A 264 10.41 -7.53 -10.11
CA ASP A 264 11.40 -8.57 -9.96
C ASP A 264 12.82 -7.98 -9.70
N ARG A 265 13.77 -8.86 -9.33
CA ARG A 265 15.15 -8.46 -9.02
C ARG A 265 15.85 -7.78 -10.18
N GLN A 266 15.62 -8.23 -11.41
CA GLN A 266 16.25 -7.65 -12.60
C GLN A 266 15.74 -6.24 -12.85
N GLN A 267 14.44 -6.03 -12.82
CA GLN A 267 13.82 -4.70 -12.96
C GLN A 267 14.35 -3.72 -11.91
N ARG A 268 14.47 -4.16 -10.64
CA ARG A 268 15.04 -3.31 -9.57
C ARG A 268 16.50 -3.01 -9.83
N ALA A 269 17.32 -4.00 -10.20
CA ALA A 269 18.75 -3.80 -10.48
C ALA A 269 18.99 -2.82 -11.64
N GLU A 270 18.16 -2.85 -12.67
CA GLU A 270 18.31 -2.01 -13.86
C GLU A 270 17.71 -0.60 -13.68
N HIS A 271 16.64 -0.45 -12.89
CA HIS A 271 15.81 0.77 -12.92
C HIS A 271 15.67 1.49 -11.56
N LEU A 272 16.13 0.93 -10.43
CA LEU A 272 15.86 1.53 -9.11
C LEU A 272 16.26 3.00 -9.03
N THR A 273 17.48 3.34 -9.48
CA THR A 273 17.97 4.73 -9.44
C THR A 273 17.08 5.65 -10.27
N SER A 274 16.73 5.23 -11.49
CA SER A 274 15.87 6.04 -12.38
C SER A 274 14.43 6.15 -11.85
N PHE A 275 13.92 5.15 -11.17
CA PHE A 275 12.61 5.21 -10.50
C PHE A 275 12.59 6.25 -9.37
N LEU A 276 13.61 6.26 -8.50
CA LEU A 276 13.70 7.21 -7.41
C LEU A 276 13.91 8.65 -7.90
N GLU A 277 14.73 8.84 -8.92
CA GLU A 277 14.93 10.14 -9.55
C GLU A 277 13.63 10.65 -10.21
N TYR A 278 12.96 9.80 -10.98
CA TYR A 278 11.68 10.16 -11.62
C TYR A 278 10.60 10.53 -10.59
N TYR A 279 10.47 9.74 -9.52
CA TYR A 279 9.57 10.05 -8.42
C TYR A 279 9.91 11.40 -7.78
N THR A 280 11.20 11.67 -7.56
CA THR A 280 11.67 12.92 -6.95
C THR A 280 11.36 14.12 -7.84
N ASP A 281 11.58 14.01 -9.15
CA ASP A 281 11.29 15.07 -10.11
C ASP A 281 9.80 15.43 -10.11
N GLU A 282 8.94 14.44 -10.25
CA GLU A 282 7.48 14.62 -10.23
C GLU A 282 7.01 15.22 -8.88
N LEU A 283 7.58 14.75 -7.77
CA LEU A 283 7.27 15.26 -6.43
C LEU A 283 7.68 16.73 -6.28
N TYR A 284 8.92 17.05 -6.65
CA TYR A 284 9.47 18.40 -6.56
C TYR A 284 8.67 19.40 -7.40
N GLU A 285 8.47 19.11 -8.69
CA GLU A 285 7.73 19.97 -9.60
C GLU A 285 6.31 20.26 -9.10
N ARG A 286 5.64 19.24 -8.56
CA ARG A 286 4.30 19.37 -8.00
C ARG A 286 4.26 20.23 -6.74
N VAL A 287 5.20 20.02 -5.81
CA VAL A 287 5.28 20.85 -4.59
C VAL A 287 5.49 22.30 -4.96
N VAL A 288 6.45 22.59 -5.84
CA VAL A 288 6.72 23.97 -6.29
C VAL A 288 5.51 24.59 -6.97
N SER A 289 4.77 23.84 -7.79
CA SER A 289 3.59 24.35 -8.49
C SER A 289 2.42 24.70 -7.56
N MET A 290 2.37 24.14 -6.35
CA MET A 290 1.30 24.37 -5.37
C MET A 290 1.71 25.30 -4.21
N SER A 291 2.99 25.49 -3.94
CA SER A 291 3.44 26.30 -2.79
C SER A 291 4.33 27.49 -3.21
N GLY A 292 4.65 27.56 -4.50
CA GLY A 292 5.57 28.60 -5.04
C GLY A 292 7.04 28.35 -4.71
N ALA A 293 7.33 27.49 -3.72
CA ALA A 293 8.67 27.04 -3.34
C ALA A 293 8.56 25.71 -2.61
N ALA A 294 9.50 24.80 -2.82
CA ALA A 294 9.67 23.62 -1.97
C ALA A 294 10.49 24.00 -0.73
N ALA A 295 10.31 23.26 0.37
CA ALA A 295 11.13 23.40 1.58
C ALA A 295 12.61 23.07 1.31
N PHE A 296 12.90 22.33 0.22
CA PHE A 296 14.23 21.88 -0.21
C PHE A 296 14.40 22.13 -1.70
N ASP A 297 15.63 22.35 -2.14
CA ASP A 297 15.96 22.23 -3.57
C ASP A 297 15.85 20.76 -4.04
N ARG A 298 15.81 20.59 -5.34
CA ARG A 298 15.60 19.25 -5.98
C ARG A 298 16.67 18.25 -5.58
N ASP A 299 17.93 18.63 -5.52
CA ASP A 299 19.05 17.72 -5.27
C ASP A 299 19.09 17.29 -3.79
N THR A 300 18.79 18.22 -2.89
CA THR A 300 18.59 17.93 -1.47
C THR A 300 17.44 16.94 -1.29
N LEU A 301 16.30 17.18 -1.96
CA LEU A 301 15.16 16.28 -1.90
C LEU A 301 15.51 14.89 -2.43
N SER A 302 16.24 14.79 -3.55
CA SER A 302 16.71 13.49 -4.09
C SER A 302 17.58 12.74 -3.08
N THR A 303 18.54 13.42 -2.48
CA THR A 303 19.41 12.84 -1.45
C THR A 303 18.60 12.31 -0.26
N MET A 304 17.61 13.08 0.19
CA MET A 304 16.74 12.68 1.30
C MET A 304 15.86 11.48 0.95
N ILE A 305 15.23 11.47 -0.23
CA ILE A 305 14.42 10.34 -0.70
C ILE A 305 15.25 9.06 -0.82
N GLN A 306 16.43 9.14 -1.42
CA GLN A 306 17.33 7.99 -1.55
C GLN A 306 17.77 7.45 -0.17
N LYS A 307 18.09 8.34 0.76
CA LYS A 307 18.42 7.96 2.14
C LYS A 307 17.24 7.28 2.84
N GLU A 308 16.05 7.90 2.78
CA GLU A 308 14.84 7.33 3.38
C GLU A 308 14.49 5.97 2.76
N PHE A 309 14.60 5.83 1.43
CA PHE A 309 14.37 4.55 0.75
C PHE A 309 15.33 3.45 1.28
N ARG A 310 16.63 3.75 1.40
CA ARG A 310 17.60 2.81 1.96
C ARG A 310 17.27 2.42 3.39
N LEU A 311 16.91 3.37 4.24
CA LEU A 311 16.52 3.12 5.65
C LEU A 311 15.23 2.30 5.75
N SER A 312 14.30 2.50 4.82
CA SER A 312 13.00 1.81 4.77
C SER A 312 13.04 0.48 4.01
N SER A 313 14.17 0.07 3.45
CA SER A 313 14.27 -1.18 2.66
C SER A 313 13.88 -2.42 3.48
N ARG A 314 14.19 -2.42 4.79
CA ARG A 314 13.77 -3.48 5.72
C ARG A 314 12.25 -3.56 5.88
N PHE A 315 11.54 -2.44 5.76
CA PHE A 315 10.07 -2.43 5.74
C PHE A 315 9.54 -3.22 4.53
N GLY A 316 10.16 -3.04 3.36
CA GLY A 316 9.83 -3.82 2.17
C GLY A 316 10.03 -5.33 2.37
N LEU A 317 11.09 -5.76 3.06
CA LEU A 317 11.27 -7.17 3.43
C LEU A 317 10.23 -7.61 4.47
N GLY A 318 9.98 -6.81 5.50
CA GLY A 318 8.99 -7.12 6.54
C GLY A 318 7.60 -7.34 5.97
N THR A 319 7.17 -6.49 5.03
CA THR A 319 5.89 -6.66 4.32
C THR A 319 5.91 -7.83 3.34
N ALA A 320 7.06 -8.15 2.73
CA ALA A 320 7.20 -9.31 1.84
C ALA A 320 6.99 -10.65 2.56
N LEU A 321 7.23 -10.72 3.90
CA LEU A 321 6.97 -11.94 4.69
C LEU A 321 5.51 -12.40 4.55
N ASP A 322 4.59 -11.47 4.47
CA ASP A 322 3.16 -11.72 4.33
C ASP A 322 2.71 -11.71 2.87
N MET A 323 3.21 -10.74 2.11
CA MET A 323 2.67 -10.44 0.80
C MET A 323 3.14 -11.41 -0.28
N TYR A 324 4.40 -11.88 -0.25
CA TYR A 324 4.85 -12.83 -1.27
C TYR A 324 4.07 -14.15 -1.24
N PRO A 325 3.79 -14.78 -0.07
CA PRO A 325 2.88 -15.89 0.00
C PRO A 325 1.49 -15.60 -0.61
N ILE A 326 0.89 -14.46 -0.28
CA ILE A 326 -0.43 -14.04 -0.78
C ILE A 326 -0.39 -13.77 -2.30
N MET A 327 0.66 -13.12 -2.78
CA MET A 327 0.78 -12.75 -4.20
C MET A 327 1.04 -13.93 -5.12
N THR A 328 1.70 -14.99 -4.62
CA THR A 328 2.15 -16.12 -5.42
C THR A 328 1.27 -17.37 -5.30
N CYS A 329 0.43 -17.47 -4.27
CA CYS A 329 -0.48 -18.61 -4.11
C CYS A 329 -1.51 -18.68 -5.24
N ASP A 330 -2.00 -19.89 -5.53
CA ASP A 330 -3.13 -20.07 -6.44
C ASP A 330 -4.42 -19.54 -5.81
N SER A 331 -5.35 -19.08 -6.64
CA SER A 331 -6.60 -18.50 -6.15
C SER A 331 -7.44 -19.47 -5.33
N ASN A 332 -7.23 -20.79 -5.51
CA ASN A 332 -7.87 -21.85 -4.74
C ASN A 332 -7.16 -22.15 -3.41
N GLU A 333 -5.89 -21.75 -3.29
CA GLU A 333 -5.05 -21.92 -2.10
C GLU A 333 -4.95 -20.61 -1.30
N ALA A 334 -5.35 -19.49 -1.92
CA ALA A 334 -5.50 -18.25 -1.18
C ALA A 334 -6.36 -18.58 0.05
N PRO A 335 -5.90 -18.26 1.26
CA PRO A 335 -6.67 -18.58 2.45
C PRO A 335 -8.04 -18.01 2.19
N ASN A 336 -9.03 -18.88 2.26
CA ASN A 336 -10.39 -18.41 2.24
C ASN A 336 -10.60 -17.72 3.60
N VAL A 337 -9.96 -16.56 3.71
CA VAL A 337 -10.15 -15.64 4.83
C VAL A 337 -11.66 -15.40 5.03
N TYR A 338 -12.46 -15.82 4.04
CA TYR A 338 -13.90 -15.74 3.97
C TYR A 338 -14.62 -17.02 4.47
N GLN A 339 -13.90 -18.15 4.70
CA GLN A 339 -14.47 -19.40 5.18
C GLN A 339 -13.77 -19.94 6.42
N ALA A 340 -13.52 -19.12 7.44
CA ALA A 340 -13.46 -19.65 8.79
C ALA A 340 -14.85 -20.29 9.05
N LYS A 341 -14.90 -21.61 9.06
CA LYS A 341 -16.14 -22.37 9.20
C LYS A 341 -16.85 -21.90 10.47
N GLU A 342 -18.07 -21.45 10.34
CA GLU A 342 -19.01 -21.22 11.45
C GLU A 342 -19.23 -22.45 12.33
N SER A 343 -18.63 -23.61 11.99
CA SER A 343 -18.84 -24.89 12.64
C SER A 343 -17.94 -25.19 13.85
N GLU A 344 -17.00 -24.31 14.22
CA GLU A 344 -16.12 -24.49 15.39
C GLU A 344 -16.11 -23.27 16.34
N ALA A 345 -17.29 -22.71 16.58
CA ALA A 345 -17.50 -21.66 17.59
C ALA A 345 -17.50 -22.28 19.01
N THR A 346 -16.40 -22.93 19.40
CA THR A 346 -16.16 -23.32 20.77
C THR A 346 -14.74 -22.94 21.17
N GLN A 347 -14.66 -21.75 21.84
CA GLN A 347 -13.67 -21.44 22.89
C GLN A 347 -12.20 -21.82 22.60
N SER A 348 -11.57 -21.18 21.63
CA SER A 348 -10.13 -20.90 21.68
C SER A 348 -9.87 -19.64 20.86
N GLN A 349 -9.02 -18.76 21.37
CA GLN A 349 -8.43 -17.68 20.59
C GLN A 349 -7.59 -18.33 19.47
N GLU A 350 -8.21 -18.64 18.32
CA GLU A 350 -7.44 -19.09 17.18
C GLU A 350 -6.64 -17.87 16.69
N SER A 351 -5.35 -17.93 16.91
CA SER A 351 -4.40 -16.97 16.36
C SER A 351 -4.48 -16.99 14.85
N VAL A 352 -4.50 -15.79 14.25
CA VAL A 352 -4.33 -15.63 12.80
C VAL A 352 -3.04 -16.33 12.40
N LYS A 353 -3.09 -17.11 11.33
CA LYS A 353 -1.89 -17.75 10.79
C LYS A 353 -1.55 -17.12 9.44
N PRO A 354 -0.27 -16.83 9.19
CA PRO A 354 0.17 -16.35 7.88
C PRO A 354 -0.10 -17.41 6.81
N VAL A 355 -0.18 -16.97 5.57
CA VAL A 355 -0.28 -17.89 4.42
C VAL A 355 1.01 -18.66 4.30
N HIS A 356 0.96 -19.96 4.52
CA HIS A 356 2.07 -20.85 4.24
C HIS A 356 1.96 -21.35 2.80
N THR A 357 2.65 -20.70 1.87
CA THR A 357 2.93 -21.29 0.57
C THR A 357 4.44 -21.38 0.39
N SER A 358 4.90 -22.53 -0.04
CA SER A 358 6.31 -22.79 -0.36
C SER A 358 6.49 -23.07 -1.84
N ASN A 359 5.63 -22.51 -2.70
CA ASN A 359 5.81 -22.69 -4.14
C ASN A 359 7.14 -22.04 -4.58
N GLU A 360 7.68 -22.55 -5.67
CA GLU A 360 9.00 -22.15 -6.19
C GLU A 360 9.10 -20.64 -6.45
N VAL A 361 8.03 -20.04 -6.99
CA VAL A 361 7.99 -18.60 -7.29
C VAL A 361 8.12 -17.78 -6.01
N CYS A 362 7.42 -18.16 -4.94
CA CYS A 362 7.48 -17.49 -3.65
C CYS A 362 8.88 -17.60 -3.04
N ARG A 363 9.46 -18.82 -3.01
CA ARG A 363 10.81 -19.04 -2.48
C ARG A 363 11.83 -18.21 -3.23
N LYS A 364 11.78 -18.23 -4.57
CA LYS A 364 12.68 -17.44 -5.40
C LYS A 364 12.56 -15.95 -5.13
N LYS A 365 11.35 -15.36 -5.12
CA LYS A 365 11.14 -13.94 -4.82
C LYS A 365 11.68 -13.54 -3.45
N MET A 366 11.41 -14.35 -2.41
CA MET A 366 11.91 -14.11 -1.05
C MET A 366 13.44 -14.15 -1.01
N THR A 367 14.04 -15.16 -1.61
CA THR A 367 15.49 -15.33 -1.64
C THR A 367 16.17 -14.22 -2.44
N ASP A 368 15.64 -13.86 -3.61
CA ASP A 368 16.16 -12.78 -4.44
C ASP A 368 16.16 -11.44 -3.67
N LEU A 369 15.11 -11.16 -2.89
CA LEU A 369 15.03 -9.95 -2.08
C LEU A 369 16.05 -9.97 -0.93
N VAL A 370 16.17 -11.08 -0.22
CA VAL A 370 17.17 -11.20 0.87
C VAL A 370 18.61 -11.04 0.35
N ILE A 371 18.94 -11.70 -0.76
CA ILE A 371 20.26 -11.57 -1.39
C ILE A 371 20.52 -10.10 -1.75
N GLU A 372 19.58 -9.45 -2.41
CA GLU A 372 19.69 -8.05 -2.83
C GLU A 372 19.95 -7.12 -1.64
N LEU A 373 19.15 -7.22 -0.57
CA LEU A 373 19.30 -6.34 0.59
C LEU A 373 20.60 -6.59 1.34
N VAL A 374 21.02 -7.84 1.49
CA VAL A 374 22.32 -8.18 2.13
C VAL A 374 23.49 -7.67 1.30
N ASP A 375 23.47 -7.87 -0.02
CA ASP A 375 24.58 -7.45 -0.89
C ASP A 375 24.70 -5.93 -0.99
N GLN A 376 23.58 -5.20 -0.82
CA GLN A 376 23.55 -3.74 -0.77
C GLN A 376 23.84 -3.17 0.64
N GLY A 377 24.04 -4.02 1.65
CA GLY A 377 24.26 -3.60 3.04
C GLY A 377 23.06 -2.93 3.68
N LEU A 378 21.84 -3.36 3.29
CA LEU A 378 20.57 -2.85 3.78
C LEU A 378 19.91 -3.78 4.83
N LEU A 379 20.43 -5.00 4.93
CA LEU A 379 20.01 -6.01 5.90
C LEU A 379 21.15 -6.42 6.83
#